data_5c4f54dfc995d5880e90517534083c52
#
_entry.id   5c4f54dfc995d5880e90517534083c52
#
_cell.length_a   1.000
_cell.length_b   1.000
_cell.length_c   1.000
_cell.angle_alpha   90.00
_cell.angle_beta   90.00
_cell.angle_gamma   90.00
#
_symmetry.space_group_name_H-M   'P 1'
#
loop_
_entity.id
_entity.type
_entity.pdbx_description
1 polymer ?
#
loop_
_entity_poly.entity_id
_entity_poly.type
_entity_poly.pdbx_seq_one_letter_code
_entity_poly.pdbx_strand_id
1 'polypeptide(L)'
;MNDDQLLRYSRHILLDEIGIEAQERILASRMLVVGAGGLGSPAALYLAAAGVGTLMLADDDTVDLTNLQRQILHRQDRIGMAKTESARLTLASLNPDVQFVPLPRLDTDAALDTAVSQADVVLDGSDNFATRHAVNRAC
;
A
#
# COMPACT_ATOMS: atom_id res chain seq x y z
N MET A 1 -9.70 8.94 17.37
CA MET A 1 -9.10 9.89 16.40
C MET A 1 -8.86 11.24 17.05
N ASN A 2 -7.77 11.91 16.68
CA ASN A 2 -7.53 13.31 17.07
C ASN A 2 -8.22 14.29 16.08
N ASP A 3 -8.15 15.60 16.40
CA ASP A 3 -8.84 16.64 15.61
C ASP A 3 -8.37 16.72 14.16
N ASP A 4 -7.06 16.56 13.92
CA ASP A 4 -6.50 16.56 12.56
C ASP A 4 -7.00 15.36 11.75
N GLN A 5 -7.12 14.20 12.37
CA GLN A 5 -7.66 13.00 11.73
C GLN A 5 -9.17 13.14 11.46
N LEU A 6 -9.93 13.71 12.40
CA LEU A 6 -11.34 14.01 12.19
C LEU A 6 -11.55 14.95 11.00
N LEU A 7 -10.70 15.97 10.89
CA LEU A 7 -10.75 16.90 9.76
C LEU A 7 -10.32 16.21 8.46
N ARG A 8 -9.21 15.47 8.47
CA ARG A 8 -8.66 14.76 7.30
C ARG A 8 -9.68 13.80 6.69
N TYR A 9 -10.35 13.02 7.54
CA TYR A 9 -11.28 11.97 7.10
C TYR A 9 -12.75 12.40 7.14
N SER A 10 -13.04 13.69 7.29
CA SER A 10 -14.40 14.20 7.44
C SER A 10 -15.33 13.75 6.31
N ARG A 11 -14.83 13.66 5.06
CA ARG A 11 -15.63 13.21 3.91
C ARG A 11 -16.04 11.74 4.00
N HIS A 12 -15.17 10.88 4.57
CA HIS A 12 -15.51 9.48 4.85
C HIS A 12 -16.52 9.39 6.00
N ILE A 13 -16.26 10.13 7.08
CA ILE A 13 -17.08 10.10 8.31
C ILE A 13 -18.52 10.55 8.03
N LEU A 14 -18.72 11.46 7.08
CA LEU A 14 -20.04 11.95 6.68
C LEU A 14 -20.83 10.98 5.80
N LEU A 15 -20.22 9.90 5.33
CA LEU A 15 -20.93 8.84 4.60
C LEU A 15 -21.56 7.88 5.60
N ASP A 16 -22.86 7.64 5.48
CA ASP A 16 -23.61 6.76 6.39
C ASP A 16 -23.03 5.33 6.44
N GLU A 17 -22.47 4.87 5.32
CA GLU A 17 -21.88 3.55 5.20
C GLU A 17 -20.53 3.42 5.91
N ILE A 18 -19.84 4.51 6.19
CA ILE A 18 -18.52 4.52 6.86
C ILE A 18 -18.68 5.02 8.31
N GLY A 19 -18.98 6.30 8.48
CA GLY A 19 -19.06 6.90 9.79
C GLY A 19 -17.70 6.90 10.54
N ILE A 20 -17.75 7.25 11.81
CA ILE A 20 -16.57 7.29 12.69
C ILE A 20 -16.02 5.89 12.94
N GLU A 21 -16.90 4.95 13.24
CA GLU A 21 -16.50 3.58 13.63
C GLU A 21 -15.75 2.85 12.51
N ALA A 22 -16.21 2.94 11.26
CA ALA A 22 -15.50 2.30 10.15
C ALA A 22 -14.17 3.03 9.86
N GLN A 23 -14.12 4.36 9.99
CA GLN A 23 -12.86 5.08 9.83
C GLN A 23 -11.84 4.69 10.91
N GLU A 24 -12.25 4.46 12.15
CA GLU A 24 -11.37 3.94 13.20
C GLU A 24 -10.85 2.54 12.89
N ARG A 25 -11.69 1.68 12.30
CA ARG A 25 -11.25 0.36 11.83
C ARG A 25 -10.23 0.47 10.69
N ILE A 26 -10.40 1.42 9.76
CA ILE A 26 -9.41 1.68 8.70
C ILE A 26 -8.07 2.11 9.32
N LEU A 27 -8.09 3.03 10.28
CA LEU A 27 -6.89 3.49 11.00
C LEU A 27 -6.19 2.37 11.78
N ALA A 28 -6.91 1.36 12.22
CA ALA A 28 -6.36 0.20 12.91
C ALA A 28 -5.91 -0.91 11.96
N SER A 29 -6.28 -0.85 10.69
CA SER A 29 -6.05 -1.94 9.74
C SER A 29 -4.60 -2.02 9.25
N ARG A 30 -4.22 -3.23 8.85
CA ARG A 30 -2.93 -3.57 8.25
C ARG A 30 -3.17 -4.14 6.86
N MET A 31 -2.64 -3.49 5.85
CA MET A 31 -2.84 -3.92 4.46
C MET A 31 -1.52 -4.26 3.79
N LEU A 32 -1.51 -5.36 3.04
CA LEU A 32 -0.37 -5.79 2.23
C LEU A 32 -0.68 -5.51 0.76
N VAL A 33 0.21 -4.80 0.09
CA VAL A 33 0.20 -4.62 -1.35
C VAL A 33 1.38 -5.38 -1.95
N VAL A 34 1.09 -6.32 -2.82
CA VAL A 34 2.09 -7.10 -3.54
C VAL A 34 2.33 -6.45 -4.90
N GLY A 35 3.49 -5.84 -5.07
CA GLY A 35 3.88 -5.12 -6.28
C GLY A 35 3.58 -3.62 -6.25
N ALA A 36 4.59 -2.79 -6.54
CA ALA A 36 4.52 -1.33 -6.63
C ALA A 36 4.49 -0.83 -8.09
N GLY A 37 3.83 -1.57 -8.97
CA GLY A 37 3.69 -1.29 -10.38
C GLY A 37 2.43 -0.51 -10.74
N GLY A 38 1.87 -0.80 -11.92
CA GLY A 38 0.71 -0.09 -12.48
C GLY A 38 -0.57 -0.24 -11.66
N LEU A 39 -0.78 -1.39 -10.99
CA LEU A 39 -1.94 -1.62 -10.11
C LEU A 39 -1.62 -1.26 -8.66
N GLY A 40 -0.45 -1.64 -8.16
CA GLY A 40 -0.06 -1.39 -6.78
C GLY A 40 0.18 0.10 -6.47
N SER A 41 0.67 0.88 -7.42
CA SER A 41 0.91 2.32 -7.23
C SER A 41 -0.36 3.11 -6.87
N PRO A 42 -1.44 3.08 -7.67
CA PRO A 42 -2.67 3.79 -7.30
C PRO A 42 -3.32 3.20 -6.06
N ALA A 43 -3.28 1.88 -5.87
CA ALA A 43 -3.82 1.25 -4.68
C ALA A 43 -3.14 1.76 -3.42
N ALA A 44 -1.80 1.78 -3.38
CA ALA A 44 -1.03 2.29 -2.24
C ALA A 44 -1.35 3.76 -1.92
N LEU A 45 -1.46 4.61 -2.96
CA LEU A 45 -1.81 6.02 -2.79
C LEU A 45 -3.19 6.20 -2.15
N TYR A 46 -4.21 5.53 -2.66
CA TYR A 46 -5.57 5.66 -2.13
C TYR A 46 -5.72 5.03 -0.74
N LEU A 47 -5.06 3.92 -0.47
CA LEU A 47 -5.07 3.32 0.87
C LEU A 47 -4.42 4.24 1.90
N ALA A 48 -3.28 4.84 1.58
CA ALA A 48 -2.62 5.80 2.46
C ALA A 48 -3.49 7.07 2.65
N ALA A 49 -4.07 7.60 1.58
CA ALA A 49 -4.98 8.74 1.65
C ALA A 49 -6.21 8.45 2.50
N ALA A 50 -6.74 7.23 2.45
CA ALA A 50 -7.88 6.79 3.25
C ALA A 50 -7.55 6.56 4.74
N GLY A 51 -6.26 6.54 5.10
CA GLY A 51 -5.83 6.44 6.49
C GLY A 51 -5.64 5.02 6.99
N VAL A 52 -5.24 4.08 6.13
CA VAL A 52 -4.82 2.74 6.58
C VAL A 52 -3.74 2.89 7.64
N GLY A 53 -3.86 2.19 8.77
CA GLY A 53 -2.89 2.32 9.86
C GLY A 53 -1.51 1.85 9.49
N THR A 54 -1.41 0.66 8.88
CA THR A 54 -0.15 0.08 8.41
C THR A 54 -0.28 -0.36 6.96
N LEU A 55 0.63 0.10 6.11
CA LEU A 55 0.73 -0.31 4.72
C LEU A 55 2.05 -1.02 4.47
N MET A 56 1.98 -2.32 4.24
CA MET A 56 3.11 -3.16 3.83
C MET A 56 3.15 -3.21 2.30
N LEU A 57 4.30 -2.97 1.71
CA LEU A 57 4.48 -2.98 0.27
C LEU A 57 5.68 -3.86 -0.11
N ALA A 58 5.41 -4.90 -0.88
CA ALA A 58 6.42 -5.86 -1.34
C ALA A 58 6.79 -5.61 -2.79
N ASP A 59 8.05 -5.24 -3.03
CA ASP A 59 8.62 -5.06 -4.35
C ASP A 59 10.15 -5.04 -4.25
N ASP A 60 10.86 -5.53 -5.25
CA ASP A 60 12.33 -5.52 -5.29
C ASP A 60 12.91 -4.77 -6.49
N ASP A 61 12.05 -4.21 -7.33
CA ASP A 61 12.46 -3.46 -8.51
C ASP A 61 12.93 -2.04 -8.15
N THR A 62 13.62 -1.44 -9.11
CA THR A 62 13.96 -0.02 -9.10
C THR A 62 13.03 0.76 -10.03
N VAL A 63 12.88 2.05 -9.78
CA VAL A 63 12.12 2.96 -10.62
C VAL A 63 12.80 3.12 -11.97
N ASP A 64 12.04 2.96 -13.05
CA ASP A 64 12.50 3.12 -14.43
C ASP A 64 11.63 4.16 -15.16
N LEU A 65 12.24 4.86 -16.11
CA LEU A 65 11.54 5.88 -16.90
C LEU A 65 10.29 5.32 -17.60
N THR A 66 10.35 4.08 -18.07
CA THR A 66 9.25 3.40 -18.75
C THR A 66 8.06 3.09 -17.84
N ASN A 67 8.23 3.22 -16.54
CA ASN A 67 7.17 2.99 -15.56
C ASN A 67 6.30 4.23 -15.30
N LEU A 68 6.84 5.43 -15.51
CA LEU A 68 6.28 6.68 -14.96
C LEU A 68 4.95 7.09 -15.59
N GLN A 69 4.60 6.63 -16.79
CA GLN A 69 3.33 6.96 -17.42
C GLN A 69 2.11 6.34 -16.70
N ARG A 70 2.33 5.30 -15.88
CA ARG A 70 1.25 4.60 -15.16
C ARG A 70 1.53 4.33 -13.68
N GLN A 71 2.79 4.31 -13.26
CA GLN A 71 3.18 4.06 -11.86
C GLN A 71 3.32 5.38 -11.12
N ILE A 72 2.19 6.00 -10.82
CA ILE A 72 2.10 7.36 -10.28
C ILE A 72 2.63 7.53 -8.85
N LEU A 73 2.98 6.44 -8.18
CA LEU A 73 3.67 6.42 -6.89
C LEU A 73 5.11 6.96 -7.02
N HIS A 74 5.70 6.81 -8.20
CA HIS A 74 7.10 7.14 -8.49
C HIS A 74 7.23 8.46 -9.24
N ARG A 75 8.43 9.04 -9.25
CA ARG A 75 8.71 10.34 -9.85
C ARG A 75 9.99 10.31 -10.68
N GLN A 76 10.12 11.25 -11.61
CA GLN A 76 11.26 11.40 -12.53
C GLN A 76 12.60 11.48 -11.79
N ASP A 77 12.68 12.22 -10.70
CA ASP A 77 13.89 12.40 -9.89
C ASP A 77 14.27 11.16 -9.04
N ARG A 78 13.47 10.11 -9.12
CA ARG A 78 13.69 8.85 -8.38
C ARG A 78 14.05 7.66 -9.26
N ILE A 79 14.31 7.90 -10.55
CA ILE A 79 14.78 6.83 -11.46
C ILE A 79 16.05 6.19 -10.88
N GLY A 80 16.06 4.85 -10.82
CA GLY A 80 17.13 4.06 -10.20
C GLY A 80 16.99 3.82 -8.71
N MET A 81 16.10 4.53 -8.02
CA MET A 81 15.77 4.29 -6.62
C MET A 81 14.95 3.01 -6.48
N ALA A 82 15.11 2.29 -5.36
CA ALA A 82 14.21 1.18 -5.03
C ALA A 82 12.74 1.64 -5.00
N LYS A 83 11.84 0.89 -5.60
CA LYS A 83 10.41 1.26 -5.63
C LYS A 83 9.81 1.39 -4.24
N THR A 84 10.22 0.57 -3.29
CA THR A 84 9.76 0.67 -1.90
C THR A 84 10.22 1.97 -1.23
N GLU A 85 11.44 2.43 -1.50
CA GLU A 85 11.93 3.72 -0.97
C GLU A 85 11.22 4.91 -1.64
N SER A 86 11.02 4.87 -2.94
CA SER A 86 10.22 5.86 -3.67
C SER A 86 8.79 5.94 -3.12
N ALA A 87 8.19 4.79 -2.86
CA ALA A 87 6.86 4.68 -2.25
C ALA A 87 6.83 5.33 -0.86
N ARG A 88 7.82 5.03 -0.02
CA ARG A 88 7.93 5.62 1.32
C ARG A 88 7.91 7.15 1.28
N LEU A 89 8.69 7.74 0.39
CA LEU A 89 8.75 9.19 0.24
C LEU A 89 7.41 9.80 -0.19
N THR A 90 6.76 9.20 -1.17
CA THR A 90 5.47 9.67 -1.67
C THR A 90 4.38 9.53 -0.61
N LEU A 91 4.29 8.38 0.04
CA LEU A 91 3.24 8.10 1.03
C LEU A 91 3.41 8.95 2.28
N ALA A 92 4.64 9.20 2.74
CA ALA A 92 4.91 10.09 3.86
C ALA A 92 4.50 11.54 3.58
N SER A 93 4.63 12.01 2.34
CA SER A 93 4.19 13.35 1.95
C SER A 93 2.67 13.46 1.82
N LEU A 94 1.99 12.34 1.53
CA LEU A 94 0.54 12.29 1.39
C LEU A 94 -0.17 12.17 2.74
N ASN A 95 0.29 11.24 3.57
CA ASN A 95 -0.28 10.99 4.89
C ASN A 95 0.79 10.46 5.85
N PRO A 96 1.37 11.34 6.69
CA PRO A 96 2.46 10.97 7.59
C PRO A 96 2.04 10.04 8.74
N ASP A 97 0.75 9.88 8.99
CA ASP A 97 0.23 9.01 10.05
C ASP A 97 0.27 7.52 9.67
N VAL A 98 0.40 7.21 8.38
CA VAL A 98 0.48 5.83 7.90
C VAL A 98 1.83 5.23 8.23
N GLN A 99 1.82 4.11 8.95
CA GLN A 99 3.03 3.31 9.16
C GLN A 99 3.36 2.53 7.89
N PHE A 100 4.40 2.94 7.18
CA PHE A 100 4.85 2.26 5.98
C PHE A 100 5.91 1.19 6.31
N VAL A 101 5.71 -0.03 5.80
CA VAL A 101 6.62 -1.16 5.99
C VAL A 101 7.06 -1.68 4.62
N PRO A 102 8.29 -1.37 4.18
CA PRO A 102 8.83 -1.92 2.96
C PRO A 102 9.17 -3.40 3.17
N LEU A 103 8.82 -4.23 2.19
CA LEU A 103 9.17 -5.65 2.16
C LEU A 103 9.95 -5.96 0.87
N PRO A 104 10.89 -6.92 0.92
CA PRO A 104 11.49 -7.45 -0.28
C PRO A 104 10.46 -8.21 -1.10
N ARG A 105 10.84 -8.64 -2.29
CA ARG A 105 10.01 -9.55 -3.09
C ARG A 105 9.68 -10.82 -2.28
N LEU A 106 8.41 -11.17 -2.26
CA LEU A 106 7.90 -12.35 -1.56
C LEU A 106 7.94 -13.56 -2.51
N ASP A 107 9.11 -14.11 -2.72
CA ASP A 107 9.39 -15.17 -3.71
C ASP A 107 9.43 -16.58 -3.12
N THR A 108 9.23 -16.74 -1.82
CA THR A 108 9.07 -18.02 -1.16
C THR A 108 7.71 -18.15 -0.50
N ASP A 109 7.18 -19.37 -0.41
CA ASP A 109 5.92 -19.64 0.26
C ASP A 109 5.95 -19.19 1.74
N ALA A 110 7.06 -19.45 2.43
CA ALA A 110 7.21 -19.06 3.83
C ALA A 110 7.19 -17.53 4.02
N ALA A 111 7.87 -16.77 3.16
CA ALA A 111 7.88 -15.30 3.23
C ALA A 111 6.49 -14.74 2.94
N LEU A 112 5.80 -15.29 1.96
CA LEU A 112 4.46 -14.88 1.58
C LEU A 112 3.44 -15.19 2.68
N ASP A 113 3.47 -16.41 3.23
CA ASP A 113 2.60 -16.81 4.35
C ASP A 113 2.81 -15.92 5.58
N THR A 114 4.06 -15.58 5.89
CA THR A 114 4.37 -14.65 7.00
C THR A 114 3.78 -13.26 6.75
N ALA A 115 3.97 -12.70 5.57
CA ALA A 115 3.45 -11.37 5.22
C ALA A 115 1.92 -11.34 5.23
N VAL A 116 1.28 -12.35 4.64
CA VAL A 116 -0.20 -12.49 4.61
C VAL A 116 -0.77 -12.63 6.02
N SER A 117 -0.13 -13.41 6.90
CA SER A 117 -0.59 -13.59 8.28
C SER A 117 -0.59 -12.30 9.11
N GLN A 118 0.17 -11.29 8.69
CA GLN A 118 0.25 -9.98 9.36
C GLN A 118 -0.71 -8.94 8.78
N ALA A 119 -1.46 -9.28 7.76
CA ALA A 119 -2.36 -8.38 7.06
C ALA A 119 -3.83 -8.73 7.30
N ASP A 120 -4.66 -7.71 7.41
CA ASP A 120 -6.13 -7.86 7.41
C ASP A 120 -6.67 -8.02 5.98
N VAL A 121 -6.03 -7.33 5.02
CA VAL A 121 -6.38 -7.37 3.60
C VAL A 121 -5.11 -7.42 2.76
N VAL A 122 -5.15 -8.20 1.69
CA VAL A 122 -4.07 -8.32 0.70
C VAL A 122 -4.57 -7.84 -0.65
N LEU A 123 -3.83 -6.91 -1.26
CA LEU A 123 -4.03 -6.49 -2.64
C LEU A 123 -2.91 -7.05 -3.51
N ASP A 124 -3.28 -7.83 -4.48
CA ASP A 124 -2.35 -8.39 -5.46
C ASP A 124 -2.23 -7.44 -6.66
N GLY A 125 -1.16 -6.66 -6.66
CA GLY A 125 -0.78 -5.79 -7.77
C GLY A 125 0.28 -6.40 -8.68
N SER A 126 0.52 -7.70 -8.59
CA SER A 126 1.48 -8.41 -9.44
C SER A 126 1.01 -8.53 -10.89
N ASP A 127 1.94 -8.74 -11.80
CA ASP A 127 1.69 -8.82 -13.24
C ASP A 127 1.89 -10.23 -13.84
N ASN A 128 2.04 -11.25 -13.00
CA ASN A 128 2.25 -12.63 -13.46
C ASN A 128 1.37 -13.64 -12.71
N PHE A 129 1.01 -14.72 -13.40
CA PHE A 129 0.13 -15.74 -12.84
C PHE A 129 0.76 -16.53 -11.68
N ALA A 130 2.06 -16.79 -11.71
CA ALA A 130 2.75 -17.53 -10.65
C ALA A 130 2.59 -16.82 -9.30
N THR A 131 2.83 -15.51 -9.25
CA THR A 131 2.63 -14.70 -8.05
C THR A 131 1.17 -14.64 -7.64
N ARG A 132 0.24 -14.45 -8.59
CA ARG A 132 -1.19 -14.43 -8.30
C ARG A 132 -1.69 -15.73 -7.66
N HIS A 133 -1.26 -16.88 -8.19
CA HIS A 133 -1.60 -18.18 -7.60
C HIS A 133 -1.01 -18.36 -6.21
N ALA A 134 0.24 -17.93 -6.01
CA ALA A 134 0.89 -18.02 -4.71
C ALA A 134 0.20 -17.14 -3.66
N VAL A 135 -0.16 -15.90 -4.00
CA VAL A 135 -0.92 -14.99 -3.12
C VAL A 135 -2.28 -15.60 -2.77
N ASN A 136 -3.02 -16.08 -3.76
CA ASN A 136 -4.32 -16.70 -3.54
C ASN A 136 -4.22 -17.93 -2.62
N ARG A 137 -3.18 -18.75 -2.79
CA ARG A 137 -2.93 -19.90 -1.93
C ARG A 137 -2.64 -19.48 -0.48
N ALA A 138 -1.85 -18.42 -0.28
CA ALA A 138 -1.46 -17.92 1.04
C ALA A 138 -2.63 -17.27 1.81
N CYS A 139 -3.58 -16.68 1.10
CA CYS A 139 -4.79 -16.09 1.68
C CYS A 139 -5.83 -17.14 2.06
#